data_21d356d3757c23ecfb8a785dab9682f8
#
_entry.id   21d356d3757c23ecfb8a785dab9682f8
#
_cell.length_a   1.000
_cell.length_b   1.000
_cell.length_c   1.000
_cell.angle_alpha   90.00
_cell.angle_beta   90.00
_cell.angle_gamma   90.00
#
_symmetry.space_group_name_H-M   'P 1'
#
loop_
_entity.id
_entity.type
_entity.pdbx_description
1 polymer ?
#
loop_
_entity_poly.entity_id
_entity_poly.type
_entity_poly.pdbx_seq_one_letter_code
_entity_poly.pdbx_strand_id
1 'polypeptide(L)'
;MNLCNIKFIKPVDSITVNRYNINGKLVLSMTVQKYMEKKNISRYRLSKTSGIPYTTITDICSGKAKLEKCSAETIYKLAKSFDVTMEELLEPCFEQRSSFDLYKSNVCHELKEKGDIQFVIDTLENNKIRMLYDKGWYAESLYLLAMLDYVSRENDIPVCTEYDDLRKLKLKETVYPKSILTIYAVSNNDEIKEKAYNESIPEFARFNIVENDVRNVL
;
A
#
# COMPACT_ATOMS: atom_id res chain seq x y z
N MET A 1 26.80 9.33 15.25
CA MET A 1 26.27 10.44 14.44
C MET A 1 24.77 10.36 14.49
N ASN A 2 24.13 11.31 15.18
CA ASN A 2 22.69 11.33 15.43
C ASN A 2 21.94 11.86 14.21
N LEU A 3 21.07 11.04 13.63
CA LEU A 3 20.08 11.46 12.66
C LEU A 3 18.68 11.24 13.25
N CYS A 4 18.31 12.11 14.19
CA CYS A 4 16.92 12.22 14.67
C CYS A 4 16.58 13.70 14.82
N ASN A 5 16.04 14.28 13.75
CA ASN A 5 15.31 15.55 13.83
C ASN A 5 14.31 15.59 12.68
N ILE A 6 13.12 15.06 12.92
CA ILE A 6 11.96 15.34 12.08
C ILE A 6 10.80 15.77 12.99
N LYS A 7 10.32 16.98 12.70
CA LYS A 7 9.27 17.71 13.39
C LYS A 7 7.91 16.98 13.33
N PHE A 8 7.23 17.03 14.47
CA PHE A 8 5.85 16.60 14.70
C PHE A 8 4.87 17.07 13.62
N ILE A 9 4.14 16.13 13.04
CA ILE A 9 2.90 16.36 12.30
C ILE A 9 1.75 15.82 13.16
N LYS A 10 0.68 16.62 13.26
CA LYS A 10 -0.52 16.38 14.10
C LYS A 10 -1.17 15.01 13.85
N PRO A 11 -1.86 14.44 14.86
CA PRO A 11 -2.56 13.16 14.69
C PRO A 11 -3.66 13.30 13.64
N VAL A 12 -3.64 12.39 12.68
CA VAL A 12 -4.69 12.27 11.66
C VAL A 12 -5.84 11.50 12.28
N ASP A 13 -6.97 12.18 12.44
CA ASP A 13 -8.25 11.58 12.83
C ASP A 13 -8.61 10.44 11.87
N SER A 14 -9.16 9.37 12.45
CA SER A 14 -9.73 8.18 11.85
C SER A 14 -9.94 8.24 10.32
N ILE A 15 -8.95 7.79 9.56
CA ILE A 15 -9.10 7.59 8.12
C ILE A 15 -10.09 6.44 7.94
N THR A 16 -11.29 6.79 7.52
CA THR A 16 -12.28 5.82 7.05
C THR A 16 -11.74 5.19 5.78
N VAL A 17 -11.04 4.07 5.92
CA VAL A 17 -10.55 3.27 4.77
C VAL A 17 -11.77 2.78 4.02
N ASN A 18 -12.14 3.50 2.97
CA ASN A 18 -13.30 3.19 2.15
C ASN A 18 -12.93 2.11 1.15
N ARG A 19 -13.64 0.99 1.24
CA ARG A 19 -13.83 -0.13 0.30
C ARG A 19 -12.68 -0.45 -0.66
N TYR A 20 -12.25 -1.72 -0.61
CA TYR A 20 -11.65 -2.41 -1.75
C TYR A 20 -12.42 -2.10 -3.02
N ASN A 21 -11.94 -1.15 -3.79
CA ASN A 21 -12.47 -0.95 -5.12
C ASN A 21 -11.51 -1.62 -6.09
N ILE A 22 -11.92 -2.80 -6.59
CA ILE A 22 -11.25 -3.64 -7.59
C ILE A 22 -11.03 -2.88 -8.92
N ASN A 23 -11.52 -1.65 -9.03
CA ASN A 23 -11.42 -0.83 -10.23
C ASN A 23 -10.38 0.27 -10.04
N GLY A 24 -9.32 0.24 -10.84
CA GLY A 24 -8.18 1.16 -10.88
C GLY A 24 -8.46 2.67 -10.84
N LYS A 25 -9.68 3.07 -10.59
CA LYS A 25 -10.16 4.44 -10.57
C LYS A 25 -9.67 5.25 -9.37
N LEU A 26 -9.42 4.60 -8.22
CA LEU A 26 -9.01 5.29 -6.98
C LEU A 26 -7.51 5.52 -6.93
N VAL A 27 -6.72 4.59 -7.43
CA VAL A 27 -5.24 4.66 -7.45
C VAL A 27 -4.76 5.83 -8.31
N LEU A 28 -5.41 6.07 -9.44
CA LEU A 28 -5.04 7.13 -10.40
C LEU A 28 -5.33 8.54 -9.89
N SER A 29 -6.43 8.71 -9.16
CA SER A 29 -6.77 9.99 -8.55
C SER A 29 -5.76 10.35 -7.44
N MET A 30 -5.24 9.34 -6.74
CA MET A 30 -4.28 9.53 -5.64
C MET A 30 -2.89 10.00 -6.10
N THR A 31 -2.45 9.63 -7.30
CA THR A 31 -1.11 10.02 -7.78
C THR A 31 -0.99 11.54 -8.00
N VAL A 32 -1.90 12.15 -8.74
CA VAL A 32 -1.89 13.61 -8.97
C VAL A 32 -2.17 14.37 -7.66
N GLN A 33 -3.11 13.90 -6.87
CA GLN A 33 -3.43 14.50 -5.58
C GLN A 33 -2.24 14.44 -4.61
N LYS A 34 -1.50 13.37 -4.57
CA LYS A 34 -0.30 13.21 -3.74
C LYS A 34 0.82 14.18 -4.13
N TYR A 35 1.06 14.37 -5.44
CA TYR A 35 2.00 15.40 -5.92
C TYR A 35 1.56 16.80 -5.52
N MET A 36 0.25 17.09 -5.59
CA MET A 36 -0.30 18.36 -5.13
C MET A 36 -0.09 18.58 -3.63
N GLU A 37 -0.35 17.56 -2.81
CA GLU A 37 -0.12 17.59 -1.35
C GLU A 37 1.36 17.81 -1.03
N LYS A 38 2.25 17.03 -1.65
CA LYS A 38 3.71 17.16 -1.47
C LYS A 38 4.23 18.56 -1.81
N LYS A 39 3.67 19.19 -2.84
CA LYS A 39 4.04 20.55 -3.27
C LYS A 39 3.18 21.65 -2.61
N ASN A 40 2.22 21.27 -1.79
CA ASN A 40 1.26 22.17 -1.13
C ASN A 40 0.57 23.14 -2.12
N ILE A 41 0.08 22.60 -3.23
CA ILE A 41 -0.62 23.36 -4.26
C ILE A 41 -2.08 22.93 -4.39
N SER A 42 -2.98 23.92 -4.55
CA SER A 42 -4.41 23.66 -4.79
C SER A 42 -4.67 23.34 -6.27
N ARG A 43 -5.81 22.70 -6.58
CA ARG A 43 -6.27 22.44 -7.96
C ARG A 43 -6.35 23.73 -8.79
N TYR A 44 -6.81 24.80 -8.17
CA TYR A 44 -6.88 26.12 -8.83
C TYR A 44 -5.48 26.63 -9.18
N ARG A 45 -4.54 26.58 -8.24
CA ARG A 45 -3.17 27.01 -8.48
C ARG A 45 -2.50 26.14 -9.55
N LEU A 46 -2.69 24.83 -9.50
CA LEU A 46 -2.18 23.91 -10.53
C LEU A 46 -2.74 24.25 -11.91
N SER A 47 -4.04 24.54 -12.03
CA SER A 47 -4.65 24.98 -13.30
C SER A 47 -4.00 26.26 -13.85
N LYS A 48 -3.75 27.22 -13.00
CA LYS A 48 -3.13 28.50 -13.40
C LYS A 48 -1.67 28.33 -13.82
N THR A 49 -0.90 27.54 -13.11
CA THR A 49 0.54 27.35 -13.38
C THR A 49 0.80 26.42 -14.56
N SER A 50 -0.01 25.37 -14.72
CA SER A 50 0.14 24.39 -15.80
C SER A 50 -0.53 24.80 -17.11
N GLY A 51 -1.49 25.73 -17.07
CA GLY A 51 -2.34 26.07 -18.22
C GLY A 51 -3.33 24.95 -18.59
N ILE A 52 -3.59 23.98 -17.68
CA ILE A 52 -4.59 22.95 -17.87
C ILE A 52 -5.94 23.44 -17.33
N PRO A 53 -7.06 23.22 -18.05
CA PRO A 53 -8.38 23.62 -17.57
C PRO A 53 -8.67 23.03 -16.17
N TYR A 54 -9.27 23.85 -15.30
CA TYR A 54 -9.60 23.46 -13.93
C TYR A 54 -10.52 22.21 -13.88
N THR A 55 -11.45 22.12 -14.84
CA THR A 55 -12.34 20.94 -14.97
C THR A 55 -11.54 19.68 -15.23
N THR A 56 -10.56 19.72 -16.13
CA THR A 56 -9.69 18.57 -16.44
C THR A 56 -8.92 18.11 -15.20
N ILE A 57 -8.32 19.04 -14.44
CA ILE A 57 -7.62 18.71 -13.19
C ILE A 57 -8.58 18.10 -12.17
N THR A 58 -9.79 18.67 -12.05
CA THR A 58 -10.81 18.15 -11.12
C THR A 58 -11.25 16.74 -11.53
N ASP A 59 -11.46 16.50 -12.81
CA ASP A 59 -11.86 15.18 -13.34
C ASP A 59 -10.75 14.13 -13.13
N ILE A 60 -9.49 14.51 -13.32
CA ILE A 60 -8.34 13.64 -13.00
C ILE A 60 -8.29 13.34 -11.49
N CYS A 61 -8.34 14.37 -10.65
CA CYS A 61 -8.27 14.23 -9.19
C CYS A 61 -9.46 13.45 -8.60
N SER A 62 -10.64 13.51 -9.22
CA SER A 62 -11.82 12.74 -8.80
C SER A 62 -11.85 11.32 -9.39
N GLY A 63 -10.88 10.96 -10.25
CA GLY A 63 -10.85 9.69 -10.97
C GLY A 63 -11.94 9.55 -12.06
N LYS A 64 -12.61 10.64 -12.42
CA LYS A 64 -13.56 10.66 -13.54
C LYS A 64 -12.84 10.59 -14.89
N ALA A 65 -11.71 11.26 -15.02
CA ALA A 65 -10.80 11.09 -16.14
C ALA A 65 -9.57 10.27 -15.70
N LYS A 66 -9.22 9.29 -16.53
CA LYS A 66 -8.04 8.45 -16.32
C LYS A 66 -6.81 9.19 -16.86
N LEU A 67 -5.73 9.25 -16.06
CA LEU A 67 -4.51 9.96 -16.41
C LEU A 67 -3.89 9.41 -17.70
N GLU A 68 -3.81 8.08 -17.82
CA GLU A 68 -3.25 7.39 -18.99
C GLU A 68 -4.07 7.58 -20.28
N LYS A 69 -5.26 8.15 -20.18
CA LYS A 69 -6.11 8.50 -21.33
C LYS A 69 -6.12 9.99 -21.64
N CYS A 70 -5.38 10.78 -20.89
CA CYS A 70 -5.20 12.19 -21.17
C CYS A 70 -4.29 12.40 -22.39
N SER A 71 -4.38 13.58 -23.03
CA SER A 71 -3.45 13.92 -24.11
C SER A 71 -2.03 14.02 -23.61
N ALA A 72 -1.04 13.71 -24.47
CA ALA A 72 0.37 13.84 -24.13
C ALA A 72 0.72 15.27 -23.66
N GLU A 73 0.07 16.28 -24.22
CA GLU A 73 0.23 17.67 -23.78
C GLU A 73 -0.19 17.87 -22.31
N THR A 74 -1.33 17.28 -21.91
CA THR A 74 -1.80 17.34 -20.52
C THR A 74 -0.83 16.64 -19.58
N ILE A 75 -0.35 15.45 -19.94
CA ILE A 75 0.63 14.69 -19.14
C ILE A 75 1.93 15.48 -19.01
N TYR A 76 2.45 16.03 -20.11
CA TYR A 76 3.66 16.86 -20.11
C TYR A 76 3.54 18.07 -19.18
N LYS A 77 2.42 18.81 -19.28
CA LYS A 77 2.16 19.97 -18.43
C LYS A 77 2.07 19.62 -16.95
N LEU A 78 1.43 18.48 -16.61
CA LEU A 78 1.37 17.99 -15.24
C LEU A 78 2.75 17.58 -14.72
N ALA A 79 3.48 16.76 -15.47
CA ALA A 79 4.83 16.31 -15.14
C ALA A 79 5.76 17.50 -14.87
N LYS A 80 5.75 18.50 -15.77
CA LYS A 80 6.53 19.72 -15.61
C LYS A 80 6.11 20.55 -14.38
N SER A 81 4.81 20.61 -14.07
CA SER A 81 4.32 21.32 -12.88
C SER A 81 4.72 20.64 -11.57
N PHE A 82 4.89 19.33 -11.61
CA PHE A 82 5.33 18.52 -10.46
C PHE A 82 6.84 18.32 -10.41
N ASP A 83 7.58 18.76 -11.43
CA ASP A 83 9.03 18.57 -11.55
C ASP A 83 9.41 17.07 -11.53
N VAL A 84 8.71 16.31 -12.34
CA VAL A 84 8.90 14.87 -12.57
C VAL A 84 8.87 14.58 -14.06
N THR A 85 9.30 13.38 -14.46
CA THR A 85 9.17 12.93 -15.84
C THR A 85 7.75 12.47 -16.15
N MET A 86 7.40 12.37 -17.44
CA MET A 86 6.09 11.82 -17.85
C MET A 86 5.98 10.33 -17.47
N GLU A 87 7.09 9.63 -17.56
CA GLU A 87 7.23 8.22 -17.18
C GLU A 87 6.93 8.03 -15.70
N GLU A 88 7.59 8.80 -14.81
CA GLU A 88 7.33 8.75 -13.36
C GLU A 88 5.88 9.06 -13.01
N LEU A 89 5.25 9.97 -13.76
CA LEU A 89 3.84 10.31 -13.54
C LEU A 89 2.89 9.20 -14.00
N LEU A 90 3.24 8.48 -15.07
CA LEU A 90 2.40 7.47 -15.71
C LEU A 90 2.66 6.05 -15.22
N GLU A 91 3.88 5.73 -14.76
CA GLU A 91 4.26 4.40 -14.32
C GLU A 91 3.24 3.74 -13.37
N PRO A 92 2.73 4.45 -12.32
CA PRO A 92 1.72 3.87 -11.45
C PRO A 92 0.40 3.53 -12.15
N CYS A 93 0.12 4.13 -13.32
CA CYS A 93 -1.08 3.86 -14.11
C CYS A 93 -1.01 2.53 -14.86
N PHE A 94 0.21 2.09 -15.20
CA PHE A 94 0.47 0.88 -15.96
C PHE A 94 0.92 -0.28 -15.07
N GLU A 95 1.28 -0.01 -13.82
CA GLU A 95 1.64 -1.05 -12.88
C GLU A 95 0.42 -1.92 -12.57
N GLN A 96 0.48 -3.17 -13.01
CA GLN A 96 -0.58 -4.13 -12.76
C GLN A 96 -0.50 -4.65 -11.32
N ARG A 97 -1.54 -4.36 -10.54
CA ARG A 97 -1.69 -4.96 -9.22
C ARG A 97 -1.97 -6.45 -9.37
N SER A 98 -1.07 -7.29 -8.90
CA SER A 98 -1.30 -8.73 -8.80
C SER A 98 -2.44 -9.04 -7.81
N SER A 99 -2.98 -10.25 -7.86
CA SER A 99 -3.89 -10.69 -6.80
C SER A 99 -3.15 -10.70 -5.46
N PHE A 100 -3.87 -10.44 -4.37
CA PHE A 100 -3.27 -10.44 -3.04
C PHE A 100 -2.61 -11.77 -2.68
N ASP A 101 -3.19 -12.90 -3.11
CA ASP A 101 -2.59 -14.23 -2.88
C ASP A 101 -1.26 -14.39 -3.63
N LEU A 102 -1.18 -13.92 -4.88
CA LEU A 102 0.07 -13.95 -5.64
C LEU A 102 1.11 -13.04 -4.99
N TYR A 103 0.69 -11.88 -4.51
CA TYR A 103 1.59 -10.98 -3.78
C TYR A 103 2.15 -11.64 -2.52
N LYS A 104 1.30 -12.28 -1.70
CA LYS A 104 1.73 -13.04 -0.52
C LYS A 104 2.75 -14.13 -0.87
N SER A 105 2.43 -14.93 -1.88
CA SER A 105 3.33 -15.98 -2.36
C SER A 105 4.70 -15.41 -2.76
N ASN A 106 4.72 -14.31 -3.52
CA ASN A 106 5.96 -13.67 -3.93
C ASN A 106 6.79 -13.16 -2.75
N VAL A 107 6.15 -12.58 -1.72
CA VAL A 107 6.84 -12.12 -0.49
C VAL A 107 7.44 -13.31 0.27
N CYS A 108 6.71 -14.41 0.39
CA CYS A 108 7.21 -15.62 1.04
C CYS A 108 8.37 -16.26 0.27
N HIS A 109 8.31 -16.28 -1.08
CA HIS A 109 9.43 -16.74 -1.91
C HIS A 109 10.64 -15.82 -1.78
N GLU A 110 10.45 -14.50 -1.79
CA GLU A 110 11.52 -13.53 -1.60
C GLU A 110 12.22 -13.73 -0.25
N LEU A 111 11.45 -13.97 0.84
CA LEU A 111 12.01 -14.30 2.15
C LEU A 111 12.83 -15.60 2.11
N LYS A 112 12.30 -16.65 1.47
CA LYS A 112 12.97 -17.95 1.37
C LYS A 112 14.28 -17.87 0.56
N GLU A 113 14.28 -17.12 -0.54
CA GLU A 113 15.43 -17.00 -1.43
C GLU A 113 16.55 -16.14 -0.85
N LYS A 114 16.20 -15.01 -0.24
CA LYS A 114 17.18 -14.05 0.29
C LYS A 114 17.64 -14.37 1.70
N GLY A 115 16.82 -15.08 2.46
CA GLY A 115 17.00 -15.26 3.89
C GLY A 115 16.57 -14.02 4.71
N ASP A 116 16.39 -14.25 5.99
CA ASP A 116 15.74 -13.30 6.91
C ASP A 116 16.42 -11.93 6.95
N ILE A 117 17.73 -11.91 7.12
CA ILE A 117 18.48 -10.65 7.31
C ILE A 117 18.47 -9.80 6.04
N GLN A 118 18.73 -10.42 4.88
CA GLN A 118 18.72 -9.68 3.61
C GLN A 118 17.32 -9.19 3.24
N PHE A 119 16.28 -9.98 3.55
CA PHE A 119 14.89 -9.54 3.37
C PHE A 119 14.57 -8.28 4.20
N VAL A 120 15.01 -8.23 5.46
CA VAL A 120 14.81 -7.05 6.32
C VAL A 120 15.52 -5.84 5.74
N ILE A 121 16.79 -5.97 5.35
CA ILE A 121 17.60 -4.89 4.77
C ILE A 121 16.92 -4.35 3.51
N ASP A 122 16.60 -5.21 2.55
CA ASP A 122 16.01 -4.82 1.27
C ASP A 122 14.64 -4.15 1.46
N THR A 123 13.83 -4.65 2.40
CA THR A 123 12.51 -4.09 2.68
C THR A 123 12.59 -2.67 3.24
N LEU A 124 13.57 -2.41 4.12
CA LEU A 124 13.80 -1.10 4.71
C LEU A 124 14.42 -0.12 3.70
N GLU A 125 15.46 -0.54 2.98
CA GLU A 125 16.17 0.33 2.02
C GLU A 125 15.28 0.77 0.86
N ASN A 126 14.44 -0.13 0.34
CA ASN A 126 13.56 0.16 -0.79
C ASN A 126 12.28 0.93 -0.41
N ASN A 127 12.02 1.16 0.89
CA ASN A 127 10.80 1.82 1.39
C ASN A 127 9.50 1.26 0.77
N LYS A 128 9.50 -0.03 0.41
CA LYS A 128 8.44 -0.70 -0.34
C LYS A 128 7.09 -0.67 0.39
N ILE A 129 7.12 -0.75 1.73
CA ILE A 129 5.92 -0.70 2.58
C ILE A 129 5.17 0.62 2.37
N ARG A 130 5.89 1.74 2.48
CA ARG A 130 5.29 3.07 2.31
C ARG A 130 4.83 3.30 0.88
N MET A 131 5.62 2.86 -0.10
CA MET A 131 5.25 2.95 -1.51
C MET A 131 3.93 2.23 -1.81
N LEU A 132 3.74 1.02 -1.29
CA LEU A 132 2.50 0.26 -1.45
C LEU A 132 1.32 0.97 -0.77
N TYR A 133 1.53 1.46 0.44
CA TYR A 133 0.51 2.22 1.17
C TYR A 133 0.07 3.47 0.39
N ASP A 134 1.03 4.20 -0.12
CA ASP A 134 0.82 5.40 -0.91
C ASP A 134 0.08 5.15 -2.24
N LYS A 135 0.24 3.96 -2.82
CA LYS A 135 -0.53 3.49 -4.00
C LYS A 135 -1.96 3.07 -3.64
N GLY A 136 -2.33 3.06 -2.35
CA GLY A 136 -3.61 2.57 -1.88
C GLY A 136 -3.70 1.03 -1.84
N TRP A 137 -2.58 0.32 -1.95
CA TRP A 137 -2.48 -1.13 -1.86
C TRP A 137 -2.29 -1.53 -0.39
N TYR A 138 -3.32 -1.23 0.41
CA TYR A 138 -3.24 -1.33 1.86
C TYR A 138 -3.00 -2.76 2.35
N ALA A 139 -3.65 -3.75 1.73
CA ALA A 139 -3.47 -5.13 2.14
C ALA A 139 -2.03 -5.61 1.93
N GLU A 140 -1.44 -5.28 0.78
CA GLU A 140 -0.06 -5.61 0.44
C GLU A 140 0.94 -4.88 1.34
N SER A 141 0.70 -3.59 1.60
CA SER A 141 1.53 -2.78 2.49
C SER A 141 1.53 -3.34 3.91
N LEU A 142 0.34 -3.61 4.47
CA LEU A 142 0.21 -4.13 5.84
C LEU A 142 0.70 -5.58 5.96
N TYR A 143 0.56 -6.39 4.89
CA TYR A 143 1.14 -7.73 4.84
C TYR A 143 2.67 -7.69 4.88
N LEU A 144 3.28 -6.82 4.07
CA LEU A 144 4.74 -6.67 4.05
C LEU A 144 5.27 -6.14 5.39
N LEU A 145 4.54 -5.20 6.03
CA LEU A 145 4.89 -4.70 7.36
C LEU A 145 4.77 -5.82 8.42
N ALA A 146 3.71 -6.64 8.35
CA ALA A 146 3.56 -7.79 9.23
C ALA A 146 4.70 -8.79 9.05
N MET A 147 5.10 -9.07 7.80
CA MET A 147 6.23 -9.95 7.49
C MET A 147 7.54 -9.39 8.05
N LEU A 148 7.80 -8.08 7.88
CA LEU A 148 8.97 -7.41 8.44
C LEU A 148 9.02 -7.53 9.96
N ASP A 149 7.90 -7.27 10.65
CA ASP A 149 7.80 -7.36 12.11
C ASP A 149 7.98 -8.82 12.60
N TYR A 150 7.38 -9.78 11.89
CA TYR A 150 7.51 -11.20 12.18
C TYR A 150 8.97 -11.67 12.05
N VAL A 151 9.62 -11.38 10.93
CA VAL A 151 11.03 -11.76 10.70
C VAL A 151 11.95 -11.07 11.71
N SER A 152 11.68 -9.81 12.03
CA SER A 152 12.44 -9.07 13.04
C SER A 152 12.34 -9.73 14.41
N ARG A 153 11.16 -10.16 14.84
CA ARG A 153 10.96 -10.89 16.11
C ARG A 153 11.67 -12.24 16.12
N GLU A 154 11.55 -13.00 15.03
CA GLU A 154 12.21 -14.33 14.94
C GLU A 154 13.74 -14.27 15.02
N ASN A 155 14.32 -13.13 14.67
CA ASN A 155 15.78 -12.92 14.63
C ASN A 155 16.29 -11.93 15.70
N ASP A 156 15.47 -11.57 16.69
CA ASP A 156 15.83 -10.61 17.75
C ASP A 156 16.28 -9.24 17.22
N ILE A 157 15.77 -8.84 16.04
CA ILE A 157 16.06 -7.53 15.44
C ILE A 157 15.09 -6.51 16.02
N PRO A 158 15.56 -5.34 16.46
CA PRO A 158 14.68 -4.27 16.91
C PRO A 158 13.69 -3.84 15.83
N VAL A 159 12.43 -3.69 16.22
CA VAL A 159 11.36 -3.26 15.30
C VAL A 159 11.63 -1.84 14.81
N CYS A 160 11.56 -1.62 13.50
CA CYS A 160 11.75 -0.32 12.88
C CYS A 160 10.58 0.63 13.24
N THR A 161 10.87 1.76 13.86
CA THR A 161 9.87 2.74 14.33
C THR A 161 9.28 3.62 13.22
N GLU A 162 9.86 3.60 12.02
CA GLU A 162 9.41 4.41 10.88
C GLU A 162 7.96 4.13 10.45
N TYR A 163 7.46 2.91 10.76
CA TYR A 163 6.12 2.47 10.38
C TYR A 163 5.12 2.42 11.55
N ASP A 164 5.40 3.10 12.67
CA ASP A 164 4.52 3.08 13.86
C ASP A 164 3.12 3.65 13.60
N ASP A 165 3.00 4.56 12.66
CA ASP A 165 1.72 5.07 12.18
C ASP A 165 0.90 3.99 11.45
N LEU A 166 1.55 3.19 10.61
CA LEU A 166 0.91 2.10 9.86
C LEU A 166 0.53 0.92 10.78
N ARG A 167 1.30 0.67 11.84
CA ARG A 167 0.98 -0.38 12.82
C ARG A 167 -0.31 -0.16 13.59
N LYS A 168 -0.83 1.06 13.60
CA LYS A 168 -2.11 1.42 14.21
C LYS A 168 -3.32 1.16 13.32
N LEU A 169 -3.08 0.82 12.05
CA LEU A 169 -4.13 0.58 11.06
C LEU A 169 -4.61 -0.87 11.12
N LYS A 170 -5.84 -1.07 10.62
CA LYS A 170 -6.41 -2.40 10.38
C LYS A 170 -7.20 -2.41 9.09
N LEU A 171 -7.22 -3.53 8.40
CA LEU A 171 -8.16 -3.74 7.31
C LEU A 171 -9.59 -3.82 7.87
N LYS A 172 -10.56 -3.31 7.12
CA LYS A 172 -11.97 -3.32 7.55
C LYS A 172 -12.54 -4.73 7.67
N GLU A 173 -12.14 -5.59 6.74
CA GLU A 173 -12.57 -6.98 6.70
C GLU A 173 -11.37 -7.87 6.95
N THR A 174 -11.59 -8.96 7.67
CA THR A 174 -10.54 -9.94 7.90
C THR A 174 -10.29 -10.72 6.60
N VAL A 175 -9.02 -10.76 6.20
CA VAL A 175 -8.56 -11.50 5.04
C VAL A 175 -8.13 -12.89 5.48
N TYR A 176 -8.83 -13.90 4.99
CA TYR A 176 -8.53 -15.31 5.28
C TYR A 176 -7.82 -15.97 4.10
N PRO A 177 -6.96 -16.99 4.35
CA PRO A 177 -6.42 -17.85 3.29
C PRO A 177 -7.55 -18.55 2.51
N LYS A 178 -7.33 -18.80 1.23
CA LYS A 178 -8.31 -19.50 0.37
C LYS A 178 -8.70 -20.88 0.93
N SER A 179 -7.76 -21.60 1.52
CA SER A 179 -8.02 -22.90 2.16
C SER A 179 -9.10 -22.79 3.25
N ILE A 180 -9.00 -21.80 4.12
CA ILE A 180 -9.97 -21.54 5.19
C ILE A 180 -11.33 -21.15 4.60
N LEU A 181 -11.33 -20.27 3.58
CA LEU A 181 -12.57 -19.86 2.92
C LEU A 181 -13.26 -21.05 2.22
N THR A 182 -12.50 -21.95 1.62
CA THR A 182 -13.04 -23.16 0.96
C THR A 182 -13.67 -24.10 1.98
N ILE A 183 -12.98 -24.37 3.10
CA ILE A 183 -13.51 -25.22 4.18
C ILE A 183 -14.77 -24.60 4.77
N TYR A 184 -14.74 -23.29 5.02
CA TYR A 184 -15.91 -22.54 5.51
C TYR A 184 -17.10 -22.63 4.55
N ALA A 185 -16.87 -22.45 3.24
CA ALA A 185 -17.94 -22.52 2.24
C ALA A 185 -18.62 -23.90 2.17
N VAL A 186 -17.88 -24.98 2.46
CA VAL A 186 -18.41 -26.35 2.47
C VAL A 186 -19.12 -26.67 3.80
N SER A 187 -18.54 -26.26 4.93
CA SER A 187 -19.04 -26.64 6.25
C SER A 187 -20.07 -25.68 6.83
N ASN A 188 -20.07 -24.42 6.37
CA ASN A 188 -20.86 -23.30 6.91
C ASN A 188 -20.70 -23.13 8.44
N ASN A 189 -19.49 -23.43 8.97
CA ASN A 189 -19.18 -23.36 10.39
C ASN A 189 -18.23 -22.20 10.68
N ASP A 190 -18.72 -21.20 11.43
CA ASP A 190 -17.95 -19.99 11.79
C ASP A 190 -16.76 -20.28 12.72
N GLU A 191 -16.79 -21.37 13.50
CA GLU A 191 -15.68 -21.77 14.38
C GLU A 191 -14.37 -21.96 13.60
N ILE A 192 -14.45 -22.33 12.32
CA ILE A 192 -13.27 -22.52 11.45
C ILE A 192 -12.52 -21.19 11.26
N LYS A 193 -13.26 -20.12 11.02
CA LYS A 193 -12.68 -18.77 10.87
C LYS A 193 -12.13 -18.26 12.20
N GLU A 194 -12.87 -18.48 13.29
CA GLU A 194 -12.47 -18.05 14.63
C GLU A 194 -11.19 -18.79 15.06
N LYS A 195 -11.15 -20.10 14.86
CA LYS A 195 -9.96 -20.90 15.13
C LYS A 195 -8.76 -20.43 14.31
N ALA A 196 -8.93 -20.25 12.99
CA ALA A 196 -7.87 -19.79 12.12
C ALA A 196 -7.34 -18.40 12.51
N TYR A 197 -8.22 -17.51 12.95
CA TYR A 197 -7.82 -16.19 13.45
C TYR A 197 -7.03 -16.27 14.75
N ASN A 198 -7.46 -17.11 15.69
CA ASN A 198 -6.81 -17.28 16.99
C ASN A 198 -5.44 -17.97 16.87
N GLU A 199 -5.26 -18.82 15.87
CA GLU A 199 -3.99 -19.50 15.56
C GLU A 199 -3.08 -18.67 14.64
N SER A 200 -3.53 -17.49 14.19
CA SER A 200 -2.76 -16.65 13.28
C SER A 200 -1.53 -16.04 13.95
N ILE A 201 -0.48 -15.86 13.15
CA ILE A 201 0.72 -15.14 13.56
C ILE A 201 0.31 -13.72 14.02
N PRO A 202 0.69 -13.28 15.24
CA PRO A 202 0.18 -12.04 15.85
C PRO A 202 0.42 -10.79 15.02
N GLU A 203 1.55 -10.72 14.32
CA GLU A 203 1.91 -9.59 13.48
C GLU A 203 0.94 -9.39 12.32
N PHE A 204 0.42 -10.48 11.75
CA PHE A 204 -0.59 -10.43 10.68
C PHE A 204 -2.00 -10.22 11.24
N ALA A 205 -2.36 -10.92 12.32
CA ALA A 205 -3.65 -10.78 12.97
C ALA A 205 -3.94 -9.33 13.40
N ARG A 206 -2.90 -8.58 13.82
CA ARG A 206 -2.98 -7.15 14.15
C ARG A 206 -3.65 -6.34 13.05
N PHE A 207 -3.42 -6.68 11.79
CA PHE A 207 -3.94 -5.99 10.63
C PHE A 207 -5.23 -6.59 10.06
N ASN A 208 -5.85 -7.56 10.74
CA ASN A 208 -6.97 -8.37 10.24
C ASN A 208 -6.56 -9.22 9.00
N ILE A 209 -5.34 -9.73 8.99
CA ILE A 209 -4.86 -10.71 8.00
C ILE A 209 -4.60 -12.01 8.75
N VAL A 210 -5.23 -13.09 8.31
CA VAL A 210 -5.01 -14.42 8.88
C VAL A 210 -3.89 -15.10 8.12
N GLU A 211 -2.80 -15.42 8.83
CA GLU A 211 -1.64 -16.12 8.27
C GLU A 211 -1.01 -17.00 9.34
N ASN A 212 -0.87 -18.29 9.05
CA ASN A 212 -0.40 -19.26 10.04
C ASN A 212 0.98 -19.83 9.69
N ASP A 213 1.35 -19.80 8.42
CA ASP A 213 2.62 -20.30 7.93
C ASP A 213 3.11 -19.50 6.72
N VAL A 214 4.23 -18.80 6.92
CA VAL A 214 4.84 -17.94 5.90
C VAL A 214 6.15 -18.51 5.34
N ARG A 215 6.60 -19.64 5.89
CA ARG A 215 7.89 -20.27 5.53
C ARG A 215 7.75 -21.50 4.62
N ASN A 216 6.60 -22.16 4.64
CA ASN A 216 6.33 -23.34 3.82
C ASN A 216 5.72 -22.93 2.47
N VAL A 217 6.54 -22.34 1.63
CA VAL A 217 6.16 -22.06 0.24
C VAL A 217 6.58 -23.25 -0.61
N LEU A 218 5.61 -23.87 -1.27
CA LEU A 218 5.83 -24.95 -2.23
C LEU A 218 6.28 -24.39 -3.58
#